data_3d82d2415afc005f0ee48cbe529ceadd
#
_entry.id   3d82d2415afc005f0ee48cbe529ceadd
#
_cell.length_a   1.000
_cell.length_b   1.000
_cell.length_c   1.000
_cell.angle_alpha   90.00
_cell.angle_beta   90.00
_cell.angle_gamma   90.00
#
_symmetry.space_group_name_H-M   'P 1'
#
loop_
_entity.id
_entity.type
_entity.pdbx_description
1 polymer ?
#
loop_
_entity_poly.entity_id
_entity_poly.type
_entity_poly.pdbx_seq_one_letter_code
_entity_poly.pdbx_strand_id
1 'polypeptide(L)'
;MHSTALTVIAALVLSVLPVTASAQDLVDAGDVETILEIAKAHGEASLEAQSGGDPRISGRINGLGYQLFFMNCTDGKDCEDLNFYAGFAELKPTVDAINDWNRNKRFGNAYLDSDLDAVIEFDVNLEFGVTRDNLDAAFGLWELLLQQYAEHIGYRPS
;
A
#
# COMPACT_ATOMS: atom_id res chain seq x y z
N MET A 1 -67.06 43.92 27.40
CA MET A 1 -66.39 43.64 26.11
C MET A 1 -65.06 42.99 26.47
N HIS A 2 -64.95 41.61 26.40
CA HIS A 2 -63.73 40.85 26.71
C HIS A 2 -63.16 40.39 25.39
N SER A 3 -61.96 40.88 25.08
CA SER A 3 -61.20 40.49 23.87
C SER A 3 -60.26 39.36 24.25
N THR A 4 -60.54 38.18 23.75
CA THR A 4 -59.64 36.95 23.90
C THR A 4 -58.64 36.97 22.77
N ALA A 5 -57.35 37.15 23.11
CA ALA A 5 -56.22 37.01 22.16
C ALA A 5 -55.87 35.54 22.01
N LEU A 6 -55.96 35.03 20.78
CA LEU A 6 -55.58 33.68 20.43
C LEU A 6 -54.08 33.68 20.11
N THR A 7 -53.26 33.01 20.95
CA THR A 7 -51.81 32.82 20.71
C THR A 7 -51.62 31.59 19.85
N VAL A 8 -51.17 31.75 18.61
CA VAL A 8 -50.80 30.66 17.71
C VAL A 8 -49.33 30.26 17.99
N ILE A 9 -49.12 29.08 18.55
CA ILE A 9 -47.78 28.48 18.72
C ILE A 9 -47.45 27.74 17.43
N ALA A 10 -46.51 28.28 16.64
CA ALA A 10 -45.95 27.58 15.47
C ALA A 10 -44.93 26.56 15.94
N ALA A 11 -45.23 25.27 15.83
CA ALA A 11 -44.29 24.20 16.09
C ALA A 11 -43.33 24.05 14.90
N LEU A 12 -42.06 24.36 15.12
CA LEU A 12 -40.98 24.13 14.15
C LEU A 12 -40.60 22.62 14.14
N VAL A 13 -41.04 21.89 13.11
CA VAL A 13 -40.65 20.50 12.93
C VAL A 13 -39.26 20.46 12.27
N LEU A 14 -38.25 20.17 13.06
CA LEU A 14 -36.88 19.92 12.55
C LEU A 14 -36.85 18.52 11.90
N SER A 15 -36.86 18.44 10.58
CA SER A 15 -36.68 17.20 9.84
C SER A 15 -35.20 16.81 9.85
N VAL A 16 -34.83 15.79 10.66
CA VAL A 16 -33.52 15.13 10.62
C VAL A 16 -33.49 14.21 9.42
N LEU A 17 -32.75 14.59 8.38
CA LEU A 17 -32.50 13.68 7.26
C LEU A 17 -31.47 12.59 7.71
N PRO A 18 -31.73 11.31 7.45
CA PRO A 18 -30.74 10.27 7.73
C PRO A 18 -29.52 10.46 6.83
N VAL A 19 -28.37 10.69 7.44
CA VAL A 19 -27.08 10.60 6.73
C VAL A 19 -26.80 9.13 6.51
N THR A 20 -27.01 8.63 5.29
CA THR A 20 -26.54 7.29 4.92
C THR A 20 -25.03 7.35 4.78
N ALA A 21 -24.29 6.84 5.79
CA ALA A 21 -22.87 6.55 5.63
C ALA A 21 -22.76 5.45 4.57
N SER A 22 -22.12 5.74 3.43
CA SER A 22 -21.71 4.71 2.48
C SER A 22 -20.60 3.91 3.15
N ALA A 23 -20.80 2.61 3.35
CA ALA A 23 -19.69 1.73 3.70
C ALA A 23 -18.69 1.76 2.55
N GLN A 24 -17.44 2.13 2.81
CA GLN A 24 -16.38 1.99 1.82
C GLN A 24 -16.08 0.50 1.67
N ASP A 25 -16.02 0.01 0.43
CA ASP A 25 -15.55 -1.34 0.17
C ASP A 25 -14.09 -1.45 0.60
N LEU A 26 -13.81 -2.41 1.47
CA LEU A 26 -12.46 -2.70 1.94
C LEU A 26 -11.78 -3.65 0.94
N VAL A 27 -10.49 -3.49 0.79
CA VAL A 27 -9.61 -4.36 -0.01
C VAL A 27 -8.75 -5.15 0.98
N ASP A 28 -8.76 -6.46 0.88
CA ASP A 28 -7.84 -7.34 1.62
C ASP A 28 -6.82 -8.00 0.66
N ALA A 29 -5.88 -8.76 1.20
CA ALA A 29 -4.85 -9.40 0.38
C ALA A 29 -5.36 -10.57 -0.49
N GLY A 30 -6.61 -11.00 -0.31
CA GLY A 30 -7.31 -11.93 -1.21
C GLY A 30 -7.84 -11.27 -2.47
N ASP A 31 -7.99 -9.94 -2.48
CA ASP A 31 -8.49 -9.16 -3.63
C ASP A 31 -7.40 -8.89 -4.68
N VAL A 32 -6.73 -9.96 -5.13
CA VAL A 32 -5.55 -9.92 -6.02
C VAL A 32 -5.75 -9.05 -7.26
N GLU A 33 -6.92 -9.12 -7.89
CA GLU A 33 -7.23 -8.34 -9.10
C GLU A 33 -7.32 -6.84 -8.80
N THR A 34 -7.94 -6.46 -7.68
CA THR A 34 -8.02 -5.05 -7.25
C THR A 34 -6.63 -4.49 -6.93
N ILE A 35 -5.78 -5.30 -6.28
CA ILE A 35 -4.40 -4.93 -5.97
C ILE A 35 -3.58 -4.76 -7.25
N LEU A 36 -3.76 -5.66 -8.24
CA LEU A 36 -3.13 -5.55 -9.55
C LEU A 36 -3.56 -4.28 -10.31
N GLU A 37 -4.85 -3.91 -10.24
CA GLU A 37 -5.34 -2.65 -10.84
C GLU A 37 -4.68 -1.42 -10.21
N ILE A 38 -4.54 -1.40 -8.88
CA ILE A 38 -3.85 -0.31 -8.17
C ILE A 38 -2.37 -0.28 -8.58
N ALA A 39 -1.69 -1.43 -8.61
CA ALA A 39 -0.30 -1.53 -9.07
C ALA A 39 -0.11 -0.95 -10.50
N LYS A 40 -1.05 -1.25 -11.41
CA LYS A 40 -1.04 -0.72 -12.79
C LYS A 40 -1.27 0.79 -12.88
N ALA A 41 -1.93 1.38 -11.90
CA ALA A 41 -2.09 2.85 -11.84
C ALA A 41 -0.76 3.56 -11.48
N HIS A 42 0.16 2.88 -10.80
CA HIS A 42 1.49 3.39 -10.44
C HIS A 42 2.60 3.04 -11.43
N GLY A 43 2.35 2.14 -12.39
CA GLY A 43 3.36 1.75 -13.38
C GLY A 43 3.04 0.46 -14.11
N GLU A 44 4.04 -0.16 -14.70
CA GLU A 44 3.86 -1.47 -15.31
C GLU A 44 3.69 -2.53 -14.21
N ALA A 45 2.71 -3.42 -14.36
CA ALA A 45 2.51 -4.51 -13.42
C ALA A 45 1.87 -5.73 -14.10
N SER A 46 2.32 -6.93 -13.70
CA SER A 46 1.80 -8.21 -14.16
C SER A 46 1.67 -9.19 -13.00
N LEU A 47 0.58 -9.96 -13.00
CA LEU A 47 0.35 -11.02 -12.03
C LEU A 47 1.11 -12.27 -12.44
N GLU A 48 1.78 -12.87 -11.48
CA GLU A 48 2.54 -14.13 -11.61
C GLU A 48 2.24 -15.03 -10.39
N ALA A 49 2.79 -16.24 -10.37
CA ALA A 49 2.78 -17.10 -9.21
C ALA A 49 4.20 -17.26 -8.65
N GLN A 50 4.32 -17.30 -7.33
CA GLN A 50 5.52 -17.73 -6.64
C GLN A 50 5.77 -19.24 -6.84
N SER A 51 6.95 -19.72 -6.50
CA SER A 51 7.29 -21.16 -6.59
C SER A 51 6.38 -22.05 -5.73
N GLY A 52 5.81 -21.49 -4.65
CA GLY A 52 4.84 -22.15 -3.76
C GLY A 52 3.38 -22.09 -4.25
N GLY A 53 3.10 -21.34 -5.32
CA GLY A 53 1.75 -21.16 -5.86
C GLY A 53 1.05 -19.88 -5.39
N ASP A 54 1.57 -19.18 -4.38
CA ASP A 54 1.02 -17.91 -3.90
C ASP A 54 1.13 -16.81 -4.96
N PRO A 55 0.20 -15.83 -4.99
CA PRO A 55 0.27 -14.73 -5.95
C PRO A 55 1.52 -13.87 -5.75
N ARG A 56 1.99 -13.28 -6.86
CA ARG A 56 3.04 -12.26 -6.89
C ARG A 56 2.76 -11.28 -8.02
N ILE A 57 3.00 -10.01 -7.80
CA ILE A 57 3.00 -9.01 -8.86
C ILE A 57 4.44 -8.60 -9.14
N SER A 58 4.85 -8.73 -10.43
CA SER A 58 6.09 -8.13 -10.93
C SER A 58 5.76 -6.77 -11.50
N GLY A 59 6.43 -5.71 -11.05
CA GLY A 59 6.13 -4.35 -11.46
C GLY A 59 7.37 -3.51 -11.77
N ARG A 60 7.12 -2.35 -12.39
CA ARG A 60 8.15 -1.34 -12.68
C ARG A 60 7.56 0.06 -12.50
N ILE A 61 8.19 0.86 -11.64
CA ILE A 61 7.81 2.25 -11.36
C ILE A 61 9.03 3.14 -11.67
N ASN A 62 8.86 4.14 -12.54
CA ASN A 62 9.93 5.08 -12.92
C ASN A 62 11.23 4.39 -13.40
N GLY A 63 11.10 3.27 -14.10
CA GLY A 63 12.24 2.48 -14.57
C GLY A 63 12.86 1.53 -13.53
N LEU A 64 12.39 1.56 -12.27
CA LEU A 64 12.84 0.69 -11.20
C LEU A 64 11.92 -0.54 -11.08
N GLY A 65 12.50 -1.75 -11.13
CA GLY A 65 11.76 -2.99 -10.97
C GLY A 65 11.47 -3.29 -9.50
N TYR A 66 10.31 -3.90 -9.24
CA TYR A 66 9.95 -4.40 -7.91
C TYR A 66 9.14 -5.70 -8.00
N GLN A 67 9.03 -6.38 -6.89
CA GLN A 67 8.11 -7.49 -6.68
C GLN A 67 7.15 -7.12 -5.54
N LEU A 68 5.89 -7.55 -5.67
CA LEU A 68 4.91 -7.49 -4.59
C LEU A 68 4.49 -8.92 -4.28
N PHE A 69 4.94 -9.43 -3.16
CA PHE A 69 4.60 -10.76 -2.69
C PHE A 69 3.34 -10.71 -1.86
N PHE A 70 2.44 -11.66 -2.12
CA PHE A 70 1.33 -11.95 -1.24
C PHE A 70 1.80 -12.97 -0.19
N MET A 71 1.58 -12.65 1.07
CA MET A 71 2.16 -13.39 2.19
C MET A 71 1.08 -13.98 3.08
N ASN A 72 1.46 -15.01 3.85
CA ASN A 72 0.56 -15.70 4.78
C ASN A 72 -0.71 -16.23 4.09
N CYS A 73 -0.55 -16.78 2.88
CA CYS A 73 -1.65 -17.30 2.09
C CYS A 73 -2.05 -18.71 2.56
N THR A 74 -3.33 -19.03 2.43
CA THR A 74 -3.86 -20.38 2.59
C THR A 74 -4.19 -20.97 1.22
N ASP A 75 -3.53 -22.05 0.83
CA ASP A 75 -3.71 -22.72 -0.47
C ASP A 75 -3.59 -21.77 -1.69
N GLY A 76 -2.63 -20.85 -1.67
CA GLY A 76 -2.37 -19.89 -2.75
C GLY A 76 -3.39 -18.75 -2.86
N LYS A 77 -4.19 -18.54 -1.83
CA LYS A 77 -5.21 -17.48 -1.71
C LYS A 77 -5.48 -17.18 -0.23
N ASP A 78 -6.45 -16.31 0.03
CA ASP A 78 -6.76 -15.85 1.39
C ASP A 78 -5.49 -15.38 2.12
N CYS A 79 -4.71 -14.53 1.43
CA CYS A 79 -3.48 -13.95 1.97
C CYS A 79 -3.81 -12.83 2.97
N GLU A 80 -2.89 -12.54 3.89
CA GLU A 80 -3.13 -11.55 4.96
C GLU A 80 -2.29 -10.29 4.78
N ASP A 81 -1.11 -10.40 4.14
CA ASP A 81 -0.14 -9.33 4.04
C ASP A 81 0.39 -9.16 2.62
N LEU A 82 0.92 -7.98 2.35
CA LEU A 82 1.71 -7.67 1.16
C LEU A 82 3.14 -7.28 1.57
N ASN A 83 4.13 -7.84 0.89
CA ASN A 83 5.52 -7.42 1.00
C ASN A 83 5.99 -6.83 -0.33
N PHE A 84 6.26 -5.53 -0.34
CA PHE A 84 6.95 -4.85 -1.44
C PHE A 84 8.45 -5.11 -1.32
N TYR A 85 9.06 -5.55 -2.39
CA TYR A 85 10.46 -5.97 -2.44
C TYR A 85 11.17 -5.38 -3.67
N ALA A 86 12.38 -4.88 -3.48
CA ALA A 86 13.28 -4.59 -4.59
C ALA A 86 14.72 -4.97 -4.23
N GLY A 87 15.32 -5.81 -5.07
CA GLY A 87 16.73 -6.18 -5.01
C GLY A 87 17.53 -5.50 -6.13
N PHE A 88 18.72 -5.02 -5.80
CA PHE A 88 19.63 -4.32 -6.71
C PHE A 88 20.88 -5.18 -6.90
N ALA A 89 20.78 -6.17 -7.78
CA ALA A 89 21.87 -7.06 -8.11
C ALA A 89 23.12 -6.29 -8.59
N GLU A 90 24.29 -6.79 -8.25
CA GLU A 90 25.60 -6.22 -8.59
C GLU A 90 25.92 -4.88 -7.88
N LEU A 91 24.99 -4.33 -7.09
CA LEU A 91 25.24 -3.14 -6.28
C LEU A 91 25.43 -3.54 -4.82
N LYS A 92 26.67 -3.44 -4.35
CA LYS A 92 27.11 -3.90 -3.03
C LYS A 92 27.49 -2.72 -2.12
N PRO A 93 26.50 -1.99 -1.56
CA PRO A 93 26.78 -0.90 -0.65
C PRO A 93 27.40 -1.44 0.65
N THR A 94 28.03 -0.55 1.40
CA THR A 94 28.57 -0.92 2.72
C THR A 94 27.46 -1.15 3.74
N VAL A 95 27.71 -1.94 4.76
CA VAL A 95 26.82 -2.11 5.91
C VAL A 95 26.47 -0.77 6.57
N ASP A 96 27.44 0.18 6.59
CA ASP A 96 27.20 1.52 7.13
C ASP A 96 26.17 2.31 6.29
N ALA A 97 26.17 2.18 4.95
CA ALA A 97 25.17 2.80 4.10
C ALA A 97 23.77 2.22 4.35
N ILE A 98 23.65 0.90 4.53
CA ILE A 98 22.39 0.25 4.91
C ILE A 98 21.91 0.73 6.28
N ASN A 99 22.79 0.76 7.27
CA ASN A 99 22.45 1.25 8.60
C ASN A 99 22.09 2.74 8.61
N ASP A 100 22.71 3.55 7.73
CA ASP A 100 22.38 4.96 7.59
C ASP A 100 20.96 5.14 7.03
N TRP A 101 20.57 4.35 6.02
CA TRP A 101 19.19 4.30 5.55
C TRP A 101 18.22 3.99 6.69
N ASN A 102 18.41 2.86 7.38
CA ASN A 102 17.50 2.41 8.44
C ASN A 102 17.40 3.37 9.64
N ARG A 103 18.43 4.16 9.92
CA ARG A 103 18.39 5.19 10.97
C ARG A 103 17.65 6.46 10.57
N ASN A 104 17.71 6.82 9.28
CA ASN A 104 17.27 8.14 8.81
C ASN A 104 15.98 8.10 7.98
N LYS A 105 15.52 6.91 7.57
CA LYS A 105 14.31 6.73 6.77
C LYS A 105 13.27 5.93 7.54
N ARG A 106 12.01 6.15 7.19
CA ARG A 106 10.86 5.44 7.78
C ARG A 106 10.27 4.49 6.75
N PHE A 107 9.55 3.50 7.23
CA PHE A 107 8.73 2.54 6.51
C PHE A 107 9.48 1.47 5.74
N GLY A 108 10.52 1.78 4.98
CA GLY A 108 11.28 0.79 4.21
C GLY A 108 12.44 0.23 5.04
N ASN A 109 12.54 -1.10 5.12
CA ASN A 109 13.65 -1.80 5.74
C ASN A 109 14.68 -2.19 4.69
N ALA A 110 15.95 -1.86 4.92
CA ALA A 110 17.03 -2.20 4.00
C ALA A 110 17.99 -3.21 4.61
N TYR A 111 18.49 -4.13 3.78
CA TYR A 111 19.51 -5.10 4.18
C TYR A 111 20.37 -5.53 2.98
N LEU A 112 21.42 -6.29 3.26
CA LEU A 112 22.18 -7.02 2.25
C LEU A 112 21.74 -8.48 2.28
N ASP A 113 21.46 -9.05 1.11
CA ASP A 113 21.13 -10.46 0.99
C ASP A 113 22.37 -11.36 1.14
N SER A 114 22.23 -12.67 0.90
CA SER A 114 23.33 -13.63 0.99
C SER A 114 24.48 -13.39 -0.01
N ASP A 115 24.17 -12.72 -1.12
CA ASP A 115 25.14 -12.35 -2.15
C ASP A 115 25.70 -10.93 -1.94
N LEU A 116 25.34 -10.31 -0.82
CA LEU A 116 25.64 -8.93 -0.46
C LEU A 116 25.04 -7.88 -1.41
N ASP A 117 24.00 -8.24 -2.13
CA ASP A 117 23.23 -7.30 -2.95
C ASP A 117 22.29 -6.47 -2.08
N ALA A 118 22.07 -5.21 -2.47
CA ALA A 118 21.22 -4.32 -1.72
C ALA A 118 19.75 -4.67 -1.92
N VAL A 119 19.00 -4.74 -0.82
CA VAL A 119 17.56 -5.01 -0.80
C VAL A 119 16.83 -3.93 0.00
N ILE A 120 15.63 -3.57 -0.44
CA ILE A 120 14.66 -2.81 0.33
C ILE A 120 13.32 -3.52 0.33
N GLU A 121 12.65 -3.54 1.47
CA GLU A 121 11.32 -4.10 1.67
C GLU A 121 10.40 -3.14 2.41
N PHE A 122 9.10 -3.29 2.17
CA PHE A 122 8.04 -2.58 2.87
C PHE A 122 6.84 -3.50 3.02
N ASP A 123 6.46 -3.78 4.26
CA ASP A 123 5.32 -4.65 4.58
C ASP A 123 4.05 -3.85 4.83
N VAL A 124 2.92 -4.36 4.34
CA VAL A 124 1.59 -3.80 4.55
C VAL A 124 0.65 -4.92 5.00
N ASN A 125 0.19 -4.85 6.24
CA ASN A 125 -0.84 -5.76 6.73
C ASN A 125 -2.21 -5.37 6.16
N LEU A 126 -2.91 -6.33 5.54
CA LEU A 126 -4.24 -6.18 4.98
C LEU A 126 -5.27 -7.10 5.66
N GLU A 127 -4.91 -7.75 6.77
CA GLU A 127 -5.85 -8.52 7.57
C GLU A 127 -7.02 -7.62 7.98
N PHE A 128 -8.27 -8.07 7.78
CA PHE A 128 -9.51 -7.31 7.96
C PHE A 128 -9.76 -6.16 6.98
N GLY A 129 -8.92 -5.99 5.96
CA GLY A 129 -9.09 -5.01 4.89
C GLY A 129 -8.71 -3.57 5.23
N VAL A 130 -8.34 -2.84 4.20
CA VAL A 130 -8.10 -1.39 4.24
C VAL A 130 -8.93 -0.73 3.14
N THR A 131 -9.12 0.59 3.19
CA THR A 131 -9.75 1.29 2.07
C THR A 131 -8.86 1.27 0.83
N ARG A 132 -9.45 1.29 -0.36
CA ARG A 132 -8.70 1.39 -1.62
C ARG A 132 -7.75 2.60 -1.62
N ASP A 133 -8.19 3.74 -1.10
CA ASP A 133 -7.37 4.96 -1.00
C ASP A 133 -6.14 4.76 -0.09
N ASN A 134 -6.29 3.99 1.01
CA ASN A 134 -5.16 3.67 1.88
C ASN A 134 -4.14 2.78 1.19
N LEU A 135 -4.60 1.78 0.43
CA LEU A 135 -3.71 0.91 -0.33
C LEU A 135 -3.03 1.67 -1.49
N ASP A 136 -3.74 2.53 -2.21
CA ASP A 136 -3.17 3.42 -3.22
C ASP A 136 -2.07 4.32 -2.63
N ALA A 137 -2.31 4.89 -1.44
CA ALA A 137 -1.31 5.66 -0.71
C ALA A 137 -0.08 4.82 -0.31
N ALA A 138 -0.25 3.52 -0.01
CA ALA A 138 0.88 2.61 0.26
C ALA A 138 1.73 2.39 -1.00
N PHE A 139 1.12 2.26 -2.18
CA PHE A 139 1.85 2.21 -3.46
C PHE A 139 2.61 3.52 -3.74
N GLY A 140 1.99 4.68 -3.50
CA GLY A 140 2.67 5.98 -3.60
C GLY A 140 3.86 6.12 -2.64
N LEU A 141 3.72 5.58 -1.42
CA LEU A 141 4.83 5.52 -0.47
C LEU A 141 5.94 4.58 -0.96
N TRP A 142 5.59 3.42 -1.52
CA TRP A 142 6.57 2.50 -2.11
C TRP A 142 7.34 3.14 -3.26
N GLU A 143 6.67 3.84 -4.16
CA GLU A 143 7.32 4.59 -5.24
C GLU A 143 8.39 5.56 -4.70
N LEU A 144 8.04 6.33 -3.65
CA LEU A 144 8.96 7.25 -2.99
C LEU A 144 10.14 6.52 -2.36
N LEU A 145 9.89 5.42 -1.63
CA LEU A 145 10.92 4.61 -0.98
C LEU A 145 11.89 4.02 -2.00
N LEU A 146 11.36 3.43 -3.06
CA LEU A 146 12.13 2.78 -4.12
C LEU A 146 13.07 3.77 -4.81
N GLN A 147 12.58 4.97 -5.15
CA GLN A 147 13.38 6.02 -5.75
C GLN A 147 14.46 6.52 -4.80
N GLN A 148 14.10 6.87 -3.55
CA GLN A 148 15.05 7.38 -2.57
C GLN A 148 16.13 6.36 -2.21
N TYR A 149 15.76 5.07 -2.14
CA TYR A 149 16.72 4.01 -1.84
C TYR A 149 17.68 3.80 -3.01
N ALA A 150 17.18 3.76 -4.25
CA ALA A 150 18.04 3.67 -5.44
C ALA A 150 19.07 4.81 -5.47
N GLU A 151 18.65 6.06 -5.18
CA GLU A 151 19.55 7.21 -5.07
C GLU A 151 20.57 7.03 -3.92
N HIS A 152 20.11 6.58 -2.75
CA HIS A 152 20.93 6.40 -1.55
C HIS A 152 22.07 5.40 -1.77
N ILE A 153 21.81 4.30 -2.46
CA ILE A 153 22.81 3.27 -2.77
C ILE A 153 23.59 3.55 -4.07
N GLY A 154 23.29 4.67 -4.77
CA GLY A 154 23.98 5.06 -6.00
C GLY A 154 23.55 4.29 -7.25
N TYR A 155 22.39 3.62 -7.22
CA TYR A 155 21.81 2.93 -8.38
C TYR A 155 21.32 3.97 -9.42
N ARG A 156 21.60 3.69 -10.69
CA ARG A 156 21.09 4.47 -11.81
C ARG A 156 20.44 3.52 -12.81
N PRO A 157 19.13 3.66 -13.06
CA PRO A 157 18.48 2.87 -14.10
C PRO A 157 19.12 3.17 -15.46
N SER A 158 19.33 2.13 -16.24
CA SER A 158 19.90 2.18 -17.60
C SER A 158 18.90 2.69 -18.62
#